data_5c2621869ec0f4cd8c3c2f72632fa436
#
_entry.id   5c2621869ec0f4cd8c3c2f72632fa436
#
_cell.length_a   1.000
_cell.length_b   1.000
_cell.length_c   1.000
_cell.angle_alpha   90.00
_cell.angle_beta   90.00
_cell.angle_gamma   90.00
#
_symmetry.space_group_name_H-M   'P 1'
#
loop_
_entity.id
_entity.type
_entity.pdbx_description
1 polymer ?
#
loop_
_entity_poly.entity_id
_entity_poly.type
_entity_poly.pdbx_seq_one_letter_code
_entity_poly.pdbx_strand_id
1 'polypeptide(L)'
;GSEMCIRDRESRDAVQFLAEVDVERALGRIRRRRRKAIVTISSLVAGIAAVVLVTVLLWPVVQTVPVKVESQSHGATIVLSNGEEVRLGDTVLNHRLREANIDVANGEIKVQATNVETKVESKVIAYNTLKVPHGESYSITLADGTRVWVNALSSLKFPSSFEGSAERIVELVGEGFFEVARDTVHPFRVKTVNQTIVVTGTAFNVEAYVGEVSRTTLCQGQVIVEASVGKPVFLSPGQQLSVDKQGEVVVAEVNTDVYTSWIRGEYYFDNQTLDQVLLELGKWFEIKEVIFFDPALERQLFSGKFKKSDGLETILKVIERGVGA
;
A
#
# COMPACT_ATOMS: atom_id res chain seq x y z
N GLY A 1 23.49 -2.62 -16.85
CA GLY A 1 23.09 -3.57 -17.87
C GLY A 1 22.13 -4.55 -17.26
N SER A 2 20.84 -4.33 -17.43
CA SER A 2 19.78 -5.25 -16.99
C SER A 2 19.62 -6.33 -18.06
N GLU A 3 20.04 -7.53 -17.77
CA GLU A 3 19.69 -8.68 -18.61
C GLU A 3 18.27 -9.14 -18.26
N MET A 4 17.36 -8.77 -19.13
CA MET A 4 16.00 -9.30 -19.13
C MET A 4 16.04 -10.59 -19.93
N CYS A 5 15.92 -11.74 -19.24
CA CYS A 5 15.85 -13.04 -19.90
C CYS A 5 14.41 -13.26 -20.39
N ILE A 6 14.15 -12.93 -21.67
CA ILE A 6 12.89 -13.17 -22.34
C ILE A 6 12.94 -14.60 -22.91
N ARG A 7 12.09 -15.48 -22.41
CA ARG A 7 11.83 -16.78 -23.04
C ARG A 7 10.81 -16.58 -24.16
N ASP A 8 11.36 -16.28 -25.34
CA ASP A 8 10.60 -16.00 -26.55
C ASP A 8 10.30 -17.31 -27.28
N ARG A 9 9.07 -17.82 -27.22
CA ARG A 9 8.52 -18.72 -28.23
C ARG A 9 7.01 -19.00 -28.24
N GLU A 10 6.25 -18.69 -27.18
CA GLU A 10 4.81 -19.03 -27.15
C GLU A 10 3.86 -17.83 -27.26
N SER A 11 4.39 -16.61 -27.24
CA SER A 11 3.57 -15.38 -27.20
C SER A 11 3.15 -14.84 -28.58
N ARG A 12 3.64 -15.43 -29.70
CA ARG A 12 3.28 -14.94 -31.05
C ARG A 12 1.87 -15.28 -31.50
N ASP A 13 1.30 -16.38 -30.98
CA ASP A 13 -0.01 -16.85 -31.46
C ASP A 13 -1.18 -16.09 -30.80
N ALA A 14 -1.02 -15.56 -29.59
CA ALA A 14 -2.06 -14.83 -28.89
C ALA A 14 -2.27 -13.40 -29.44
N VAL A 15 -1.19 -12.73 -29.81
CA VAL A 15 -1.26 -11.38 -30.42
C VAL A 15 -1.86 -11.42 -31.81
N GLN A 16 -1.68 -12.53 -32.57
CA GLN A 16 -2.24 -12.69 -33.89
C GLN A 16 -3.76 -12.94 -33.87
N PHE A 17 -4.29 -13.52 -32.80
CA PHE A 17 -5.74 -13.73 -32.63
C PHE A 17 -6.53 -12.45 -32.38
N LEU A 18 -5.95 -11.45 -31.73
CA LEU A 18 -6.60 -10.15 -31.51
C LEU A 18 -6.53 -9.20 -32.72
N ALA A 19 -5.58 -9.41 -33.61
CA ALA A 19 -5.44 -8.63 -34.84
C ALA A 19 -6.37 -9.09 -35.99
N GLU A 20 -7.02 -10.26 -35.89
CA GLU A 20 -7.86 -10.84 -36.90
C GLU A 20 -9.37 -10.73 -36.67
N VAL A 21 -9.82 -9.89 -35.74
CA VAL A 21 -11.24 -9.50 -35.72
C VAL A 21 -11.48 -8.50 -36.82
N ASP A 22 -11.76 -9.06 -37.99
CA ASP A 22 -12.07 -8.32 -39.22
C ASP A 22 -13.39 -7.52 -39.06
N VAL A 23 -13.25 -6.31 -38.50
CA VAL A 23 -14.35 -5.36 -38.28
C VAL A 23 -15.05 -5.04 -39.62
N GLU A 24 -14.36 -5.15 -40.75
CA GLU A 24 -14.95 -4.93 -42.08
C GLU A 24 -15.91 -6.03 -42.51
N ARG A 25 -15.68 -7.28 -42.10
CA ARG A 25 -16.62 -8.37 -42.38
C ARG A 25 -17.90 -8.33 -41.57
N ALA A 26 -17.82 -7.79 -40.35
CA ALA A 26 -18.99 -7.55 -39.50
C ALA A 26 -19.88 -6.43 -40.09
N LEU A 27 -19.28 -5.35 -40.59
CA LEU A 27 -19.98 -4.23 -41.20
C LEU A 27 -20.57 -4.60 -42.58
N GLY A 28 -19.91 -5.49 -43.33
CA GLY A 28 -20.40 -5.94 -44.65
C GLY A 28 -21.70 -6.77 -44.60
N ARG A 29 -21.93 -7.54 -43.52
CA ARG A 29 -23.19 -8.29 -43.31
C ARG A 29 -24.37 -7.45 -42.93
N ILE A 30 -24.13 -6.31 -42.28
CA ILE A 30 -25.17 -5.34 -41.90
C ILE A 30 -25.64 -4.53 -43.12
N ARG A 31 -24.75 -4.24 -44.04
CA ARG A 31 -25.08 -3.46 -45.28
C ARG A 31 -25.96 -4.21 -46.30
N ARG A 32 -25.85 -5.57 -46.40
CA ARG A 32 -26.64 -6.38 -47.36
C ARG A 32 -28.09 -6.62 -46.92
N ARG A 33 -28.43 -6.55 -45.65
CA ARG A 33 -29.81 -6.70 -45.14
C ARG A 33 -30.65 -5.41 -45.29
N ARG A 34 -30.04 -4.25 -45.52
CA ARG A 34 -30.74 -2.96 -45.58
C ARG A 34 -31.36 -2.62 -46.98
N ARG A 35 -31.11 -3.38 -48.01
CA ARG A 35 -31.60 -3.06 -49.37
C ARG A 35 -32.95 -3.67 -49.75
N LYS A 36 -33.62 -4.43 -48.91
CA LYS A 36 -34.93 -5.06 -49.22
C LYS A 36 -36.09 -4.61 -48.30
N ALA A 37 -35.93 -3.61 -47.46
CA ALA A 37 -36.97 -3.15 -46.55
C ALA A 37 -37.32 -1.64 -46.69
N ILE A 38 -37.06 -1.04 -47.86
CA ILE A 38 -37.24 0.41 -48.09
C ILE A 38 -38.48 0.62 -49.03
N VAL A 39 -39.66 0.14 -48.72
CA VAL A 39 -40.88 0.61 -49.42
C VAL A 39 -42.11 0.74 -48.50
N THR A 40 -42.13 0.37 -47.24
CA THR A 40 -43.37 0.38 -46.43
C THR A 40 -43.27 1.00 -45.04
N ILE A 41 -42.33 1.88 -44.71
CA ILE A 41 -42.27 2.47 -43.34
C ILE A 41 -42.00 4.00 -43.41
N SER A 42 -42.75 4.75 -44.21
CA SER A 42 -42.63 6.20 -44.19
C SER A 42 -43.56 6.92 -43.19
N SER A 43 -44.50 6.27 -42.54
CA SER A 43 -45.40 6.90 -41.57
C SER A 43 -45.09 6.58 -40.10
N LEU A 44 -44.29 5.52 -39.81
CA LEU A 44 -43.95 5.20 -38.42
C LEU A 44 -42.64 5.89 -37.95
N VAL A 45 -41.80 6.33 -38.88
CA VAL A 45 -40.49 6.92 -38.55
C VAL A 45 -40.63 8.37 -38.05
N ALA A 46 -41.63 9.11 -38.48
CA ALA A 46 -41.89 10.48 -38.03
C ALA A 46 -42.33 10.54 -36.52
N GLY A 47 -43.07 9.54 -36.06
CA GLY A 47 -43.48 9.46 -34.65
C GLY A 47 -42.36 9.12 -33.68
N ILE A 48 -41.48 8.21 -34.09
CA ILE A 48 -40.34 7.80 -33.26
C ILE A 48 -39.25 8.90 -33.16
N ALA A 49 -39.02 9.62 -34.25
CA ALA A 49 -38.09 10.75 -34.26
C ALA A 49 -38.53 11.91 -33.34
N ALA A 50 -39.84 12.16 -33.25
CA ALA A 50 -40.39 13.18 -32.35
C ALA A 50 -40.25 12.77 -30.87
N VAL A 51 -40.49 11.49 -30.53
CA VAL A 51 -40.29 10.98 -29.17
C VAL A 51 -38.82 10.99 -28.75
N VAL A 52 -37.91 10.62 -29.65
CA VAL A 52 -36.46 10.64 -29.35
C VAL A 52 -36.01 12.10 -29.18
N LEU A 53 -36.49 13.05 -29.98
CA LEU A 53 -36.16 14.46 -29.83
C LEU A 53 -36.66 15.05 -28.51
N VAL A 54 -37.88 14.66 -28.07
CA VAL A 54 -38.44 15.10 -26.81
C VAL A 54 -37.71 14.46 -25.64
N THR A 55 -37.33 13.20 -25.72
CA THR A 55 -36.52 12.54 -24.68
C THR A 55 -35.11 13.11 -24.59
N VAL A 56 -34.49 13.50 -25.69
CA VAL A 56 -33.17 14.19 -25.70
C VAL A 56 -33.27 15.61 -25.16
N LEU A 57 -34.37 16.34 -25.45
CA LEU A 57 -34.61 17.70 -24.93
C LEU A 57 -35.05 17.72 -23.46
N LEU A 58 -35.68 16.63 -22.97
CA LEU A 58 -36.09 16.46 -21.57
C LEU A 58 -35.11 15.66 -20.74
N TRP A 59 -34.02 15.15 -21.39
CA TRP A 59 -32.93 14.54 -20.62
C TRP A 59 -32.31 15.64 -19.78
N PRO A 60 -32.39 15.57 -18.46
CA PRO A 60 -31.70 16.53 -17.65
C PRO A 60 -30.22 16.43 -18.09
N VAL A 61 -29.68 17.54 -18.60
CA VAL A 61 -28.24 17.69 -18.77
C VAL A 61 -27.69 17.45 -17.37
N VAL A 62 -27.24 16.22 -17.12
CA VAL A 62 -26.42 15.92 -15.97
C VAL A 62 -25.20 16.80 -16.18
N GLN A 63 -25.28 18.01 -15.64
CA GLN A 63 -24.09 18.82 -15.46
C GLN A 63 -23.19 17.96 -14.58
N THR A 64 -22.25 17.27 -15.20
CA THR A 64 -21.09 16.78 -14.51
C THR A 64 -20.43 18.04 -13.97
N VAL A 65 -20.81 18.41 -12.75
CA VAL A 65 -20.03 19.35 -11.96
C VAL A 65 -18.65 18.73 -11.96
N PRO A 66 -17.64 19.38 -12.57
CA PRO A 66 -16.29 18.89 -12.41
C PRO A 66 -16.06 18.93 -10.92
N VAL A 67 -16.08 17.76 -10.26
CA VAL A 67 -15.55 17.63 -8.93
C VAL A 67 -14.10 17.99 -9.11
N LYS A 68 -13.79 19.25 -8.78
CA LYS A 68 -12.43 19.71 -8.60
C LYS A 68 -11.93 18.83 -7.45
N VAL A 69 -11.34 17.71 -7.80
CA VAL A 69 -10.52 16.94 -6.86
C VAL A 69 -9.37 17.91 -6.58
N GLU A 70 -9.55 18.73 -5.57
CA GLU A 70 -8.40 19.33 -4.93
C GLU A 70 -7.54 18.15 -4.55
N SER A 71 -6.42 18.00 -5.22
CA SER A 71 -5.31 17.21 -4.75
C SER A 71 -4.91 17.86 -3.42
N GLN A 72 -5.63 17.51 -2.36
CA GLN A 72 -5.18 17.76 -1.02
C GLN A 72 -3.92 16.93 -0.92
N SER A 73 -2.77 17.60 -0.83
CA SER A 73 -1.54 16.96 -0.41
C SER A 73 -1.87 16.33 0.95
N HIS A 74 -2.07 15.02 0.95
CA HIS A 74 -2.46 14.26 2.13
C HIS A 74 -1.21 13.99 2.95
N GLY A 75 -0.58 15.04 3.48
CA GLY A 75 0.56 14.89 4.38
C GLY A 75 0.17 14.01 5.57
N ALA A 76 1.12 13.25 6.10
CA ALA A 76 0.88 12.44 7.28
C ALA A 76 0.34 13.29 8.45
N THR A 77 -0.41 12.64 9.32
CA THR A 77 -1.03 13.29 10.48
C THR A 77 -0.50 12.63 11.75
N ILE A 78 -0.16 13.43 12.76
CA ILE A 78 0.11 12.96 14.11
C ILE A 78 -1.11 13.27 14.98
N VAL A 79 -1.69 12.21 15.55
CA VAL A 79 -2.72 12.31 16.59
C VAL A 79 -2.01 12.32 17.92
N LEU A 80 -2.10 13.42 18.64
CA LEU A 80 -1.51 13.60 19.95
C LEU A 80 -2.33 12.87 21.03
N SER A 81 -1.72 12.65 22.19
CA SER A 81 -2.35 11.96 23.33
C SER A 81 -3.63 12.65 23.86
N ASN A 82 -3.82 13.93 23.60
CA ASN A 82 -5.04 14.69 23.90
C ASN A 82 -6.13 14.53 22.82
N GLY A 83 -5.87 13.76 21.75
CA GLY A 83 -6.78 13.56 20.61
C GLY A 83 -6.69 14.63 19.52
N GLU A 84 -5.81 15.64 19.68
CA GLU A 84 -5.61 16.67 18.65
C GLU A 84 -4.89 16.07 17.44
N GLU A 85 -5.39 16.35 16.23
CA GLU A 85 -4.77 15.91 14.97
C GLU A 85 -3.95 17.06 14.38
N VAL A 86 -2.65 16.80 14.17
CA VAL A 86 -1.71 17.75 13.59
C VAL A 86 -1.20 17.20 12.26
N ARG A 87 -1.50 17.88 11.16
CA ARG A 87 -1.00 17.50 9.82
C ARG A 87 0.45 17.95 9.68
N LEU A 88 1.30 17.04 9.21
CA LEU A 88 2.70 17.35 8.89
C LEU A 88 2.76 18.30 7.68
N GLY A 89 3.60 19.33 7.78
CA GLY A 89 3.70 20.40 6.79
C GLY A 89 2.85 21.63 7.09
N ASP A 90 1.94 21.58 8.07
CA ASP A 90 1.26 22.76 8.56
C ASP A 90 2.16 23.53 9.55
N THR A 91 2.76 24.61 9.05
CA THR A 91 3.70 25.43 9.85
C THR A 91 3.03 26.11 11.04
N VAL A 92 1.72 26.34 10.98
CA VAL A 92 0.95 26.98 12.05
C VAL A 92 0.80 26.03 13.24
N LEU A 93 0.66 24.73 12.99
CA LEU A 93 0.45 23.71 14.01
C LEU A 93 1.76 23.05 14.53
N ASN A 94 2.90 23.35 13.94
CA ASN A 94 4.19 22.75 14.34
C ASN A 94 4.56 23.04 15.82
N HIS A 95 4.08 24.14 16.42
CA HIS A 95 4.30 24.41 17.84
C HIS A 95 3.64 23.35 18.74
N ARG A 96 2.48 22.81 18.34
CA ARG A 96 1.77 21.75 19.07
C ARG A 96 2.57 20.46 19.14
N LEU A 97 3.25 20.12 18.05
CA LEU A 97 4.15 18.95 18.01
C LEU A 97 5.32 19.14 18.97
N ARG A 98 5.91 20.35 19.01
CA ARG A 98 7.02 20.66 19.94
C ARG A 98 6.59 20.61 21.41
N GLU A 99 5.39 21.05 21.74
CA GLU A 99 4.80 20.90 23.08
C GLU A 99 4.66 19.42 23.48
N ALA A 100 4.44 18.54 22.51
CA ALA A 100 4.41 17.08 22.69
C ALA A 100 5.80 16.42 22.59
N ASN A 101 6.90 17.21 22.56
CA ASN A 101 8.29 16.75 22.34
C ASN A 101 8.51 16.03 21.01
N ILE A 102 7.75 16.41 19.99
CA ILE A 102 7.88 15.91 18.63
C ILE A 102 8.43 17.04 17.75
N ASP A 103 9.62 16.85 17.19
CA ASP A 103 10.23 17.77 16.24
C ASP A 103 10.11 17.22 14.83
N VAL A 104 9.81 18.10 13.87
CA VAL A 104 9.68 17.74 12.45
C VAL A 104 10.60 18.67 11.68
N ALA A 105 11.66 18.09 11.12
CA ALA A 105 12.64 18.82 10.33
C ALA A 105 13.06 17.99 9.11
N ASN A 106 13.12 18.63 7.94
CA ASN A 106 13.59 18.00 6.69
C ASN A 106 12.88 16.67 6.33
N GLY A 107 11.59 16.51 6.68
CA GLY A 107 10.82 15.29 6.43
C GLY A 107 11.08 14.16 7.43
N GLU A 108 11.91 14.38 8.43
CA GLU A 108 12.16 13.43 9.52
C GLU A 108 11.40 13.87 10.78
N ILE A 109 10.74 12.92 11.44
CA ILE A 109 10.03 13.11 12.70
C ILE A 109 10.92 12.59 13.82
N LYS A 110 11.16 13.42 14.87
CA LYS A 110 11.96 13.03 16.05
C LYS A 110 11.15 13.20 17.31
N VAL A 111 11.04 12.14 18.09
CA VAL A 111 10.46 12.17 19.43
C VAL A 111 11.59 12.37 20.43
N GLN A 112 11.55 13.48 21.14
CA GLN A 112 12.55 13.79 22.16
C GLN A 112 12.13 13.17 23.50
N ALA A 113 13.08 12.54 24.21
CA ALA A 113 12.84 12.06 25.56
C ALA A 113 12.46 13.25 26.46
N THR A 114 11.37 13.11 27.19
CA THR A 114 10.91 14.16 28.11
C THR A 114 11.79 14.14 29.35
N ASN A 115 12.75 15.06 29.47
CA ASN A 115 13.47 15.32 30.71
C ASN A 115 12.56 16.08 31.69
N VAL A 116 11.49 15.46 32.11
CA VAL A 116 10.67 16.05 33.20
C VAL A 116 11.13 15.41 34.51
N GLU A 117 11.99 16.14 35.23
CA GLU A 117 12.16 15.97 36.67
C GLU A 117 10.82 16.27 37.39
N THR A 118 9.84 15.39 37.25
CA THR A 118 8.58 15.50 37.97
C THR A 118 8.44 14.30 38.89
N LYS A 119 8.25 14.68 40.16
CA LYS A 119 7.99 13.83 41.32
C LYS A 119 7.05 12.67 41.00
N VAL A 120 7.35 11.53 41.60
CA VAL A 120 6.64 10.26 41.65
C VAL A 120 5.15 10.46 41.97
N GLU A 121 4.36 10.74 40.97
CA GLU A 121 2.93 10.47 40.96
C GLU A 121 2.66 9.73 39.63
N SER A 122 1.96 8.62 39.70
CA SER A 122 1.62 7.64 38.65
C SER A 122 1.66 8.25 37.23
N LYS A 123 2.82 8.11 36.53
CA LYS A 123 3.08 8.69 35.23
C LYS A 123 2.21 8.00 34.20
N VAL A 124 1.08 8.60 33.84
CA VAL A 124 0.28 8.13 32.69
C VAL A 124 1.12 8.33 31.44
N ILE A 125 1.54 7.23 30.81
CA ILE A 125 2.29 7.29 29.57
C ILE A 125 1.38 7.83 28.48
N ALA A 126 1.75 8.97 27.91
CA ALA A 126 1.05 9.58 26.80
C ALA A 126 1.41 8.85 25.49
N TYR A 127 0.41 8.45 24.73
CA TYR A 127 0.59 7.81 23.42
C TYR A 127 0.20 8.76 22.30
N ASN A 128 1.03 8.82 21.27
CA ASN A 128 0.76 9.53 20.02
C ASN A 128 0.64 8.52 18.89
N THR A 129 -0.01 8.90 17.78
CA THR A 129 -0.17 8.03 16.63
C THR A 129 0.23 8.78 15.35
N LEU A 130 1.23 8.28 14.65
CA LEU A 130 1.54 8.69 13.27
C LEU A 130 0.61 7.94 12.32
N LYS A 131 -0.16 8.65 11.52
CA LYS A 131 -1.00 8.12 10.43
C LYS A 131 -0.38 8.53 9.09
N VAL A 132 -0.03 7.56 8.29
CA VAL A 132 0.53 7.76 6.94
C VAL A 132 -0.57 7.53 5.92
N PRO A 133 -0.86 8.51 5.05
CA PRO A 133 -1.89 8.38 4.04
C PRO A 133 -1.42 7.49 2.88
N HIS A 134 -2.31 7.32 1.91
CA HIS A 134 -2.05 6.66 0.65
C HIS A 134 -0.89 7.34 -0.10
N GLY A 135 -0.02 6.53 -0.69
CA GLY A 135 1.03 7.00 -1.59
C GLY A 135 2.24 7.65 -0.92
N GLU A 136 2.30 7.71 0.41
CA GLU A 136 3.39 8.34 1.15
C GLU A 136 4.09 7.35 2.10
N SER A 137 5.27 7.73 2.55
CA SER A 137 5.99 7.03 3.63
C SER A 137 6.75 8.05 4.46
N TYR A 138 6.87 7.80 5.75
CA TYR A 138 7.56 8.70 6.68
C TYR A 138 8.52 7.95 7.57
N SER A 139 9.61 8.61 7.96
CA SER A 139 10.51 8.10 8.99
C SER A 139 10.32 8.83 10.31
N ILE A 140 10.37 8.08 11.39
CA ILE A 140 10.29 8.60 12.75
C ILE A 140 11.39 7.99 13.61
N THR A 141 12.09 8.84 14.38
CA THR A 141 13.01 8.41 15.43
C THR A 141 12.30 8.52 16.76
N LEU A 142 12.12 7.39 17.45
CA LEU A 142 11.47 7.31 18.75
C LEU A 142 12.41 7.80 19.89
N ALA A 143 11.83 8.00 21.08
CA ALA A 143 12.54 8.54 22.24
C ALA A 143 13.74 7.69 22.72
N ASP A 144 13.77 6.40 22.41
CA ASP A 144 14.88 5.47 22.69
C ASP A 144 15.96 5.44 21.59
N GLY A 145 15.81 6.22 20.52
CA GLY A 145 16.67 6.22 19.35
C GLY A 145 16.33 5.17 18.30
N THR A 146 15.29 4.36 18.51
CA THR A 146 14.77 3.44 17.48
C THR A 146 14.26 4.23 16.29
N ARG A 147 14.69 3.83 15.07
CA ARG A 147 14.20 4.43 13.83
C ARG A 147 13.14 3.52 13.20
N VAL A 148 12.04 4.12 12.78
CA VAL A 148 10.93 3.43 12.13
C VAL A 148 10.58 4.14 10.84
N TRP A 149 10.55 3.41 9.73
CA TRP A 149 9.92 3.86 8.49
C TRP A 149 8.50 3.30 8.47
N VAL A 150 7.52 4.13 8.23
CA VAL A 150 6.10 3.77 8.19
C VAL A 150 5.62 3.96 6.76
N ASN A 151 5.09 2.88 6.18
CA ASN A 151 4.69 2.82 4.78
C ASN A 151 3.30 3.41 4.55
N ALA A 152 2.86 3.48 3.30
CA ALA A 152 1.54 3.97 2.89
C ALA A 152 0.40 3.21 3.60
N LEU A 153 -0.71 3.90 3.86
CA LEU A 153 -1.91 3.36 4.51
C LEU A 153 -1.64 2.72 5.88
N SER A 154 -0.64 3.23 6.59
CA SER A 154 -0.19 2.64 7.85
C SER A 154 -0.31 3.61 9.01
N SER A 155 -0.39 3.07 10.22
CA SER A 155 -0.35 3.85 11.43
C SER A 155 0.55 3.22 12.49
N LEU A 156 1.35 4.07 13.16
CA LEU A 156 2.22 3.69 14.25
C LEU A 156 1.80 4.45 15.50
N LYS A 157 1.38 3.73 16.55
CA LYS A 157 1.11 4.29 17.87
C LYS A 157 2.32 4.04 18.76
N PHE A 158 2.82 5.08 19.37
CA PHE A 158 4.05 5.07 20.16
C PHE A 158 3.92 5.96 21.41
N PRO A 159 4.62 5.64 22.50
CA PRO A 159 4.63 6.47 23.68
C PRO A 159 5.53 7.70 23.51
N SER A 160 5.25 8.76 24.22
CA SER A 160 6.12 9.95 24.26
C SER A 160 7.47 9.69 24.94
N SER A 161 7.59 8.64 25.76
CA SER A 161 8.82 8.19 26.41
C SER A 161 8.70 6.73 26.79
N PHE A 162 9.81 5.99 26.77
CA PHE A 162 9.92 4.61 27.31
C PHE A 162 10.49 4.57 28.73
N GLU A 163 10.82 5.73 29.29
CA GLU A 163 11.48 5.82 30.59
C GLU A 163 10.61 5.24 31.72
N GLY A 164 11.20 4.39 32.54
CA GLY A 164 10.53 3.70 33.64
C GLY A 164 9.63 2.53 33.21
N SER A 165 9.58 2.18 31.91
CA SER A 165 8.85 1.04 31.40
C SER A 165 9.74 -0.20 31.39
N ALA A 166 9.20 -1.37 31.80
CA ALA A 166 9.91 -2.63 31.70
C ALA A 166 10.10 -3.11 30.24
N GLU A 167 9.25 -2.65 29.34
CA GLU A 167 9.26 -2.97 27.92
C GLU A 167 8.98 -1.71 27.07
N ARG A 168 9.54 -1.66 25.87
CA ARG A 168 9.33 -0.59 24.90
C ARG A 168 8.25 -1.05 23.91
N ILE A 169 7.03 -0.58 24.08
CA ILE A 169 5.87 -1.06 23.31
C ILE A 169 5.41 -0.01 22.29
N VAL A 170 5.22 -0.46 21.05
CA VAL A 170 4.54 0.27 19.98
C VAL A 170 3.46 -0.61 19.35
N GLU A 171 2.46 0.03 18.70
CA GLU A 171 1.41 -0.69 17.98
C GLU A 171 1.46 -0.28 16.50
N LEU A 172 1.43 -1.26 15.59
CA LEU A 172 1.48 -1.05 14.16
C LEU A 172 0.23 -1.63 13.50
N VAL A 173 -0.38 -0.84 12.61
CA VAL A 173 -1.33 -1.29 11.60
C VAL A 173 -0.78 -0.87 10.24
N GLY A 174 -0.72 -1.79 9.27
CA GLY A 174 -0.08 -1.57 7.98
C GLY A 174 1.36 -2.06 7.97
N GLU A 175 2.29 -1.33 7.37
CA GLU A 175 3.67 -1.76 7.19
C GLU A 175 4.67 -0.79 7.79
N GLY A 176 5.68 -1.36 8.46
CA GLY A 176 6.78 -0.61 9.05
C GLY A 176 8.09 -1.39 9.03
N PHE A 177 9.17 -0.68 8.72
CA PHE A 177 10.52 -1.18 8.89
C PHE A 177 11.15 -0.56 10.14
N PHE A 178 11.73 -1.39 10.98
CA PHE A 178 12.27 -1.03 12.28
C PHE A 178 13.78 -1.26 12.32
N GLU A 179 14.53 -0.25 12.72
CA GLU A 179 15.91 -0.37 13.19
C GLU A 179 15.90 -0.06 14.68
N VAL A 180 15.78 -1.10 15.49
CA VAL A 180 15.59 -0.97 16.94
C VAL A 180 16.91 -0.71 17.63
N ALA A 181 16.94 0.34 18.45
CA ALA A 181 18.07 0.66 19.33
C ALA A 181 18.33 -0.52 20.30
N ARG A 182 19.61 -0.92 20.41
CA ARG A 182 19.99 -2.08 21.21
C ARG A 182 19.81 -1.82 22.70
N ASP A 183 18.92 -2.58 23.32
CA ASP A 183 18.72 -2.64 24.75
C ASP A 183 18.24 -4.04 25.12
N THR A 184 19.07 -4.80 25.85
CA THR A 184 18.78 -6.18 26.24
C THR A 184 18.02 -6.26 27.55
N VAL A 185 17.92 -5.15 28.29
CA VAL A 185 17.21 -5.08 29.58
C VAL A 185 15.73 -4.76 29.37
N HIS A 186 15.42 -3.86 28.42
CA HIS A 186 14.06 -3.43 28.10
C HIS A 186 13.71 -3.87 26.67
N PRO A 187 13.12 -5.05 26.46
CA PRO A 187 12.75 -5.53 25.13
C PRO A 187 11.84 -4.56 24.40
N PHE A 188 12.00 -4.48 23.07
CA PHE A 188 11.12 -3.72 22.22
C PHE A 188 10.03 -4.63 21.64
N ARG A 189 8.77 -4.21 21.74
CA ARG A 189 7.62 -4.98 21.27
C ARG A 189 6.84 -4.21 20.22
N VAL A 190 6.66 -4.80 19.06
CA VAL A 190 5.74 -4.31 18.04
C VAL A 190 4.47 -5.16 18.11
N LYS A 191 3.37 -4.56 18.56
CA LYS A 191 2.06 -5.20 18.58
C LYS A 191 1.32 -4.93 17.29
N THR A 192 0.77 -5.97 16.69
CA THR A 192 -0.15 -5.90 15.54
C THR A 192 -1.45 -6.64 15.85
N VAL A 193 -2.35 -6.73 14.88
CA VAL A 193 -3.65 -7.39 15.07
C VAL A 193 -3.52 -8.86 15.47
N ASN A 194 -2.56 -9.58 14.89
CA ASN A 194 -2.45 -11.06 15.01
C ASN A 194 -1.08 -11.57 15.49
N GLN A 195 -0.14 -10.68 15.77
CA GLN A 195 1.18 -11.06 16.27
C GLN A 195 1.82 -9.95 17.12
N THR A 196 2.72 -10.36 18.01
CA THR A 196 3.63 -9.46 18.73
C THR A 196 5.06 -9.85 18.40
N ILE A 197 5.85 -8.90 17.94
CA ILE A 197 7.25 -9.07 17.59
C ILE A 197 8.09 -8.55 18.74
N VAL A 198 9.00 -9.38 19.28
CA VAL A 198 9.85 -9.06 20.43
C VAL A 198 11.31 -9.08 20.02
N VAL A 199 12.01 -7.98 20.27
CA VAL A 199 13.41 -7.79 19.89
C VAL A 199 14.20 -7.00 20.93
N THR A 200 15.53 -7.07 20.85
CA THR A 200 16.44 -6.33 21.75
C THR A 200 17.46 -5.47 21.01
N GLY A 201 17.39 -5.39 19.67
CA GLY A 201 18.34 -4.64 18.84
C GLY A 201 18.48 -5.28 17.47
N THR A 202 17.56 -4.97 16.57
CA THR A 202 17.25 -5.78 15.38
C THR A 202 16.78 -4.88 14.25
N ALA A 203 17.08 -5.26 13.00
CA ALA A 203 16.51 -4.65 11.81
C ALA A 203 15.54 -5.63 11.13
N PHE A 204 14.27 -5.24 10.98
CA PHE A 204 13.21 -6.11 10.45
C PHE A 204 12.05 -5.32 9.85
N ASN A 205 11.34 -5.94 8.93
CA ASN A 205 10.10 -5.41 8.34
C ASN A 205 8.89 -6.16 8.91
N VAL A 206 7.82 -5.43 9.17
CA VAL A 206 6.51 -5.98 9.57
C VAL A 206 5.46 -5.45 8.62
N GLU A 207 4.72 -6.34 7.99
CA GLU A 207 3.55 -6.07 7.18
C GLU A 207 2.33 -6.67 7.89
N ALA A 208 1.38 -5.84 8.31
CA ALA A 208 0.20 -6.23 9.08
C ALA A 208 -1.01 -5.35 8.72
N TYR A 209 -1.36 -5.31 7.43
CA TYR A 209 -2.58 -4.66 6.96
C TYR A 209 -3.82 -5.46 7.37
N VAL A 210 -4.88 -4.74 7.71
CA VAL A 210 -6.13 -5.38 8.15
C VAL A 210 -6.73 -6.20 7.00
N GLY A 211 -6.97 -7.48 7.28
CA GLY A 211 -7.56 -8.39 6.28
C GLY A 211 -6.57 -8.97 5.27
N GLU A 212 -5.27 -8.70 5.41
CA GLU A 212 -4.19 -9.30 4.62
C GLU A 212 -3.42 -10.36 5.43
N VAL A 213 -2.52 -11.08 4.77
CA VAL A 213 -1.53 -11.95 5.43
C VAL A 213 -0.52 -11.07 6.13
N SER A 214 -0.30 -11.31 7.42
CA SER A 214 0.75 -10.58 8.15
C SER A 214 2.09 -11.26 7.96
N ARG A 215 3.13 -10.45 7.76
CA ARG A 215 4.50 -10.94 7.55
C ARG A 215 5.47 -10.22 8.46
N THR A 216 6.43 -10.98 9.00
CA THR A 216 7.59 -10.44 9.71
C THR A 216 8.86 -10.95 9.06
N THR A 217 9.64 -10.07 8.46
CA THR A 217 10.87 -10.39 7.71
C THR A 217 12.09 -9.89 8.49
N LEU A 218 12.97 -10.79 8.86
CA LEU A 218 14.18 -10.45 9.62
C LEU A 218 15.36 -10.17 8.70
N CYS A 219 15.92 -8.95 8.80
CA CYS A 219 17.12 -8.54 8.06
C CYS A 219 18.41 -8.74 8.88
N GLN A 220 18.39 -8.34 10.17
CA GLN A 220 19.57 -8.43 11.03
C GLN A 220 19.17 -8.61 12.49
N GLY A 221 19.93 -9.42 13.23
CA GLY A 221 19.73 -9.67 14.66
C GLY A 221 18.89 -10.92 14.93
N GLN A 222 18.01 -10.85 15.89
CA GLN A 222 17.10 -11.94 16.29
C GLN A 222 15.72 -11.39 16.58
N VAL A 223 14.71 -12.14 16.18
CA VAL A 223 13.30 -11.81 16.40
C VAL A 223 12.62 -13.01 17.05
N ILE A 224 11.76 -12.73 18.02
CA ILE A 224 10.77 -13.66 18.53
C ILE A 224 9.41 -13.17 18.07
N VAL A 225 8.65 -14.00 17.37
CA VAL A 225 7.28 -13.71 16.98
C VAL A 225 6.34 -14.54 17.85
N GLU A 226 5.49 -13.83 18.58
CA GLU A 226 4.38 -14.38 19.36
C GLU A 226 3.11 -14.19 18.52
N ALA A 227 2.71 -15.19 17.72
CA ALA A 227 1.45 -15.16 16.98
C ALA A 227 0.27 -15.36 17.95
N SER A 228 -0.93 -14.90 17.56
CA SER A 228 -2.14 -15.04 18.38
C SER A 228 -2.48 -16.51 18.70
N VAL A 229 -2.00 -17.42 17.87
CA VAL A 229 -2.17 -18.88 18.04
C VAL A 229 -0.82 -19.55 17.87
N GLY A 230 -0.52 -20.51 18.73
CA GLY A 230 0.70 -21.33 18.64
C GLY A 230 1.77 -20.97 19.68
N LYS A 231 2.98 -21.47 19.45
CA LYS A 231 4.16 -21.18 20.28
C LYS A 231 4.96 -20.05 19.68
N PRO A 232 5.73 -19.29 20.49
CA PRO A 232 6.67 -18.31 19.97
C PRO A 232 7.64 -18.92 18.95
N VAL A 233 7.87 -18.20 17.85
CA VAL A 233 8.75 -18.61 16.76
C VAL A 233 9.97 -17.69 16.75
N PHE A 234 11.15 -18.28 16.64
CA PHE A 234 12.42 -17.57 16.52
C PHE A 234 12.79 -17.47 15.05
N LEU A 235 13.11 -16.26 14.58
CA LEU A 235 13.59 -16.02 13.22
C LEU A 235 15.10 -15.74 13.23
N SER A 236 15.76 -16.26 12.21
CA SER A 236 17.14 -15.92 11.82
C SER A 236 17.14 -14.93 10.65
N PRO A 237 18.22 -14.14 10.44
CA PRO A 237 18.33 -13.25 9.28
C PRO A 237 18.06 -13.97 7.95
N GLY A 238 17.28 -13.35 7.07
CA GLY A 238 16.83 -13.94 5.82
C GLY A 238 15.54 -14.76 5.93
N GLN A 239 15.00 -14.94 7.12
CA GLN A 239 13.73 -15.65 7.33
C GLN A 239 12.55 -14.69 7.45
N GLN A 240 11.41 -15.16 6.97
CA GLN A 240 10.11 -14.50 7.11
C GLN A 240 9.11 -15.44 7.75
N LEU A 241 8.36 -14.94 8.73
CA LEU A 241 7.17 -15.59 9.24
C LEU A 241 5.94 -14.94 8.63
N SER A 242 5.04 -15.74 8.12
CA SER A 242 3.73 -15.32 7.63
C SER A 242 2.62 -15.92 8.50
N VAL A 243 1.62 -15.09 8.82
CA VAL A 243 0.38 -15.51 9.51
C VAL A 243 -0.78 -15.19 8.59
N ASP A 244 -1.49 -16.19 8.14
CA ASP A 244 -2.66 -16.01 7.27
C ASP A 244 -3.93 -15.61 8.06
N LYS A 245 -5.05 -15.42 7.32
CA LYS A 245 -6.35 -15.04 7.92
C LYS A 245 -6.94 -16.12 8.82
N GLN A 246 -6.51 -17.35 8.68
CA GLN A 246 -6.91 -18.51 9.49
C GLN A 246 -6.03 -18.67 10.73
N GLY A 247 -4.94 -17.91 10.83
CA GLY A 247 -3.94 -18.00 11.89
C GLY A 247 -2.90 -19.09 11.64
N GLU A 248 -2.82 -19.64 10.42
CA GLU A 248 -1.76 -20.58 10.05
C GLU A 248 -0.42 -19.83 9.94
N VAL A 249 0.60 -20.43 10.55
CA VAL A 249 1.94 -19.85 10.64
C VAL A 249 2.89 -20.61 9.73
N VAL A 250 3.54 -19.90 8.81
CA VAL A 250 4.55 -20.44 7.90
C VAL A 250 5.84 -19.65 8.06
N VAL A 251 6.98 -20.36 8.13
CA VAL A 251 8.33 -19.76 8.12
C VAL A 251 9.04 -20.18 6.83
N ALA A 252 9.62 -19.22 6.12
CA ALA A 252 10.35 -19.47 4.89
C ALA A 252 11.62 -18.58 4.82
N GLU A 253 12.63 -19.04 4.09
CA GLU A 253 13.74 -18.18 3.67
C GLU A 253 13.31 -17.32 2.49
N VAL A 254 13.62 -16.04 2.55
CA VAL A 254 13.21 -15.05 1.57
C VAL A 254 14.36 -14.11 1.19
N ASN A 255 14.24 -13.50 0.01
CA ASN A 255 15.05 -12.35 -0.32
C ASN A 255 14.50 -11.11 0.41
N THR A 256 15.19 -10.65 1.44
CA THR A 256 14.75 -9.52 2.27
C THR A 256 14.60 -8.22 1.49
N ASP A 257 15.32 -8.05 0.38
CA ASP A 257 15.20 -6.86 -0.49
C ASP A 257 13.81 -6.69 -1.09
N VAL A 258 13.08 -7.79 -1.31
CA VAL A 258 11.68 -7.75 -1.79
C VAL A 258 10.80 -6.97 -0.80
N TYR A 259 11.04 -7.16 0.50
CA TYR A 259 10.22 -6.62 1.59
C TYR A 259 10.75 -5.31 2.18
N THR A 260 11.91 -4.84 1.72
CA THR A 260 12.54 -3.63 2.28
C THR A 260 12.89 -2.57 1.23
N SER A 261 12.75 -2.88 -0.05
CA SER A 261 13.05 -1.96 -1.15
C SER A 261 12.22 -0.68 -1.12
N TRP A 262 11.00 -0.75 -0.57
CA TRP A 262 10.10 0.37 -0.45
C TRP A 262 10.68 1.54 0.39
N ILE A 263 11.56 1.27 1.35
CA ILE A 263 12.27 2.30 2.14
C ILE A 263 13.09 3.23 1.23
N ARG A 264 13.57 2.70 0.10
CA ARG A 264 14.33 3.44 -0.91
C ARG A 264 13.45 4.00 -2.04
N GLY A 265 12.12 3.87 -1.93
CA GLY A 265 11.18 4.26 -2.97
C GLY A 265 11.23 3.34 -4.20
N GLU A 266 11.56 2.08 -4.00
CA GLU A 266 11.62 1.04 -5.03
C GLU A 266 10.55 -0.02 -4.78
N TYR A 267 10.02 -0.60 -5.84
CA TYR A 267 9.17 -1.79 -5.82
C TYR A 267 9.97 -2.95 -6.35
N TYR A 268 10.07 -4.01 -5.59
CA TYR A 268 10.72 -5.23 -6.02
C TYR A 268 9.72 -6.38 -5.88
N PHE A 269 9.30 -6.89 -7.01
CA PHE A 269 8.45 -8.07 -7.12
C PHE A 269 9.32 -9.25 -7.54
N ASP A 270 9.16 -10.38 -6.89
CA ASP A 270 9.87 -11.62 -7.19
C ASP A 270 8.89 -12.79 -7.17
N ASN A 271 8.57 -13.29 -8.36
CA ASN A 271 7.66 -14.41 -8.56
C ASN A 271 6.30 -14.24 -7.84
N GLN A 272 5.75 -13.03 -7.88
CA GLN A 272 4.45 -12.69 -7.29
C GLN A 272 3.35 -12.77 -8.35
N THR A 273 2.15 -13.13 -7.93
CA THR A 273 0.99 -13.13 -8.82
C THR A 273 0.59 -11.69 -9.17
N LEU A 274 0.01 -11.48 -10.33
CA LEU A 274 -0.29 -10.14 -10.83
C LEU A 274 -1.31 -9.40 -9.94
N ASP A 275 -2.25 -10.14 -9.34
CA ASP A 275 -3.17 -9.57 -8.34
C ASP A 275 -2.41 -9.01 -7.12
N GLN A 276 -1.40 -9.73 -6.61
CA GLN A 276 -0.56 -9.27 -5.50
C GLN A 276 0.27 -8.05 -5.89
N VAL A 277 0.85 -8.05 -7.11
CA VAL A 277 1.59 -6.90 -7.64
C VAL A 277 0.71 -5.66 -7.72
N LEU A 278 -0.52 -5.79 -8.25
CA LEU A 278 -1.45 -4.67 -8.39
C LEU A 278 -2.01 -4.20 -7.04
N LEU A 279 -2.21 -5.11 -6.09
CA LEU A 279 -2.60 -4.78 -4.72
C LEU A 279 -1.51 -3.93 -4.05
N GLU A 280 -0.23 -4.32 -4.20
CA GLU A 280 0.89 -3.57 -3.64
C GLU A 280 1.04 -2.19 -4.31
N LEU A 281 0.95 -2.12 -5.64
CA LEU A 281 0.94 -0.84 -6.36
C LEU A 281 -0.23 0.04 -5.92
N GLY A 282 -1.37 -0.56 -5.59
CA GLY A 282 -2.55 0.15 -5.09
C GLY A 282 -2.33 0.87 -3.76
N LYS A 283 -1.35 0.48 -2.94
CA LYS A 283 -0.99 1.21 -1.71
C LYS A 283 -0.29 2.55 -2.00
N TRP A 284 0.35 2.65 -3.17
CA TRP A 284 1.16 3.80 -3.57
C TRP A 284 0.51 4.69 -4.62
N PHE A 285 -0.27 4.10 -5.50
CA PHE A 285 -0.98 4.78 -6.57
C PHE A 285 -2.48 4.64 -6.37
N GLU A 286 -3.23 5.71 -6.58
CA GLU A 286 -4.69 5.70 -6.45
C GLU A 286 -5.32 4.85 -7.56
N ILE A 287 -5.33 3.52 -7.36
CA ILE A 287 -5.97 2.56 -8.24
C ILE A 287 -7.40 2.36 -7.71
N LYS A 288 -8.40 2.83 -8.47
CA LYS A 288 -9.81 2.74 -8.06
C LYS A 288 -10.37 1.34 -8.22
N GLU A 289 -9.98 0.66 -9.29
CA GLU A 289 -10.49 -0.67 -9.63
C GLU A 289 -9.49 -1.38 -10.55
N VAL A 290 -9.37 -2.69 -10.37
CA VAL A 290 -8.61 -3.58 -11.25
C VAL A 290 -9.59 -4.57 -11.86
N ILE A 291 -9.63 -4.64 -13.19
CA ILE A 291 -10.47 -5.57 -13.93
C ILE A 291 -9.57 -6.42 -14.81
N PHE A 292 -9.53 -7.72 -14.54
CA PHE A 292 -8.88 -8.68 -15.41
C PHE A 292 -9.86 -9.17 -16.47
N PHE A 293 -9.60 -8.83 -17.73
CA PHE A 293 -10.42 -9.33 -18.86
C PHE A 293 -10.24 -10.83 -19.08
N ASP A 294 -9.03 -11.34 -18.80
CA ASP A 294 -8.76 -12.77 -18.71
C ASP A 294 -8.44 -13.14 -17.27
N PRO A 295 -9.28 -13.98 -16.61
CA PRO A 295 -9.02 -14.42 -15.23
C PRO A 295 -7.70 -15.19 -15.05
N ALA A 296 -7.11 -15.72 -16.13
CA ALA A 296 -5.81 -16.40 -16.06
C ALA A 296 -4.67 -15.43 -15.73
N LEU A 297 -4.79 -14.17 -16.13
CA LEU A 297 -3.79 -13.12 -15.85
C LEU A 297 -3.65 -12.83 -14.36
N GLU A 298 -4.73 -12.95 -13.58
CA GLU A 298 -4.72 -12.71 -12.14
C GLU A 298 -3.65 -13.52 -11.42
N ARG A 299 -3.45 -14.76 -11.84
CA ARG A 299 -2.51 -15.73 -11.25
C ARG A 299 -1.16 -15.79 -11.97
N GLN A 300 -0.97 -15.01 -13.02
CA GLN A 300 0.29 -14.99 -13.75
C GLN A 300 1.39 -14.42 -12.85
N LEU A 301 2.55 -15.08 -12.85
CA LEU A 301 3.69 -14.69 -12.04
C LEU A 301 4.47 -13.56 -12.73
N PHE A 302 4.86 -12.59 -11.95
CA PHE A 302 5.62 -11.44 -12.39
C PHE A 302 6.83 -11.22 -11.48
N SER A 303 7.97 -10.84 -12.08
CA SER A 303 9.16 -10.38 -11.37
C SER A 303 9.68 -9.10 -12.05
N GLY A 304 9.99 -8.10 -11.24
CA GLY A 304 10.49 -6.82 -11.74
C GLY A 304 10.87 -5.85 -10.65
N LYS A 305 11.64 -4.82 -11.02
CA LYS A 305 12.00 -3.69 -10.15
C LYS A 305 11.57 -2.40 -10.82
N PHE A 306 10.93 -1.53 -10.05
CA PHE A 306 10.49 -0.20 -10.47
C PHE A 306 10.84 0.82 -9.40
N LYS A 307 10.93 2.09 -9.81
CA LYS A 307 11.01 3.22 -8.88
C LYS A 307 9.63 3.85 -8.75
N LYS A 308 9.29 4.35 -7.58
CA LYS A 308 8.07 5.12 -7.36
C LYS A 308 7.95 6.31 -8.33
N SER A 309 9.09 6.90 -8.69
CA SER A 309 9.19 8.01 -9.66
C SER A 309 8.82 7.66 -11.09
N ASP A 310 8.78 6.37 -11.46
CA ASP A 310 8.49 5.96 -12.84
C ASP A 310 7.03 6.20 -13.23
N GLY A 311 6.16 6.33 -12.22
CA GLY A 311 4.73 6.55 -12.38
C GLY A 311 3.96 5.28 -12.77
N LEU A 312 2.69 5.21 -12.37
CA LEU A 312 1.84 4.03 -12.55
C LEU A 312 1.73 3.60 -14.02
N GLU A 313 1.50 4.55 -14.94
CA GLU A 313 1.31 4.24 -16.37
C GLU A 313 2.53 3.54 -16.98
N THR A 314 3.74 3.99 -16.62
CA THR A 314 4.98 3.37 -17.10
C THR A 314 5.14 1.97 -16.53
N ILE A 315 4.86 1.80 -15.24
CA ILE A 315 4.93 0.49 -14.56
C ILE A 315 3.96 -0.49 -15.19
N LEU A 316 2.70 -0.09 -15.41
CA LEU A 316 1.69 -0.95 -16.04
C LEU A 316 2.07 -1.36 -17.45
N LYS A 317 2.62 -0.46 -18.28
CA LYS A 317 3.10 -0.80 -19.63
C LYS A 317 4.24 -1.83 -19.62
N VAL A 318 5.10 -1.80 -18.59
CA VAL A 318 6.16 -2.81 -18.46
C VAL A 318 5.57 -4.14 -18.01
N ILE A 319 4.62 -4.13 -17.09
CA ILE A 319 3.91 -5.33 -16.64
C ILE A 319 3.18 -5.98 -17.83
N GLU A 320 2.37 -5.23 -18.58
CA GLU A 320 1.67 -5.72 -19.77
C GLU A 320 2.61 -6.42 -20.75
N ARG A 321 3.75 -5.80 -21.07
CA ARG A 321 4.76 -6.41 -21.94
C ARG A 321 5.39 -7.67 -21.34
N GLY A 322 5.57 -7.70 -20.02
CA GLY A 322 6.18 -8.82 -19.31
C GLY A 322 5.28 -10.05 -19.23
N VAL A 323 3.96 -9.84 -19.15
CA VAL A 323 2.97 -10.92 -19.07
C VAL A 323 2.37 -11.29 -20.43
N GLY A 324 2.72 -10.56 -21.50
CA GLY A 324 2.24 -10.85 -22.87
C GLY A 324 0.76 -10.48 -23.07
N ALA A 325 0.26 -9.53 -22.28
CA ALA A 325 -1.13 -9.05 -22.35
C ALA A 325 -1.26 -7.84 -23.29
#